data_598cc9ff17377572446ea52db7e36ce2
#
_entry.id   598cc9ff17377572446ea52db7e36ce2
#
_cell.length_a   1.000
_cell.length_b   1.000
_cell.length_c   1.000
_cell.angle_alpha   90.00
_cell.angle_beta   90.00
_cell.angle_gamma   90.00
#
_symmetry.space_group_name_H-M   'P 1'
#
loop_
_entity.id
_entity.type
_entity.pdbx_description
1 polymer ?
#
loop_
_entity_poly.entity_id
_entity_poly.type
_entity_poly.pdbx_seq_one_letter_code
_entity_poly.pdbx_strand_id
1 'polypeptide(L)'
;LIDKANEDYEYWDTIKYKKRPEFCSAEELWKRIKVSRILMTKYTWDKYAVSFGFTDKMQRLCHEFDMNFGQGWRNHTEITEDSKKQYLKSSLMEEAIYSSMMEGAATTRQVAKEMLRKNKQPKDRSQQMIVNNYKTIQFISNHKDTSLSIEMLLEIHRLMTDKTLKNENDSGRFRTIEDDVVVYNVMEGETVHTPPDAREIQQFAKDLCDYFNDSNSTSFLHPIIRGIIIHFMIGFYHPFVDGNGRTARALFYWYMLKQGYWMTEYLSISRVIAKSKKSYEKAYLYSEVDDLDLGYFINYNLKVLEQAYCELKEYIQRKQLEKRNSYQYMRLGHINERQAQVIQLYVDDPNEVLTVKDLQDRFNISPTTAKQDIVSLVERGLLKEISFNNVKKGYIKGDNFDSLLSTLN
;
A
#
# COMPACT_ATOMS: atom_id res chain seq x y z
N LEU A 1 -2.80 -27.43 19.89
CA LEU A 1 -1.50 -26.85 19.57
C LEU A 1 -1.24 -26.92 18.06
N ILE A 2 -1.44 -28.07 17.42
CA ILE A 2 -1.27 -28.27 15.97
C ILE A 2 -2.26 -27.36 15.21
N ASP A 3 -3.52 -27.36 15.53
CA ASP A 3 -4.56 -26.54 14.86
C ASP A 3 -4.20 -25.05 14.91
N LYS A 4 -3.78 -24.54 16.08
CA LYS A 4 -3.36 -23.15 16.22
C LYS A 4 -2.12 -22.83 15.40
N ALA A 5 -1.14 -23.76 15.37
CA ALA A 5 0.07 -23.57 14.57
C ALA A 5 -0.25 -23.57 13.07
N ASN A 6 -1.22 -24.35 12.62
CA ASN A 6 -1.70 -24.36 11.25
C ASN A 6 -2.50 -23.07 10.92
N GLU A 7 -3.42 -22.65 11.78
CA GLU A 7 -4.20 -21.41 11.59
C GLU A 7 -3.31 -20.18 11.47
N ASP A 8 -2.24 -20.08 12.27
CA ASP A 8 -1.28 -19.00 12.21
C ASP A 8 -0.18 -19.23 11.16
N TYR A 9 -0.16 -20.39 10.54
CA TYR A 9 0.83 -20.86 9.57
C TYR A 9 2.27 -20.66 10.08
N GLU A 10 2.52 -21.15 11.32
CA GLU A 10 3.80 -20.94 11.99
C GLU A 10 4.89 -21.83 11.40
N TYR A 11 6.11 -21.30 11.33
CA TYR A 11 7.29 -21.99 10.87
C TYR A 11 8.08 -22.60 12.03
N TRP A 12 9.02 -23.48 11.70
CA TRP A 12 9.90 -24.19 12.63
C TRP A 12 10.57 -23.27 13.66
N ASP A 13 11.00 -22.07 13.27
CA ASP A 13 11.69 -21.13 14.17
C ASP A 13 10.81 -20.69 15.38
N THR A 14 9.50 -20.72 15.23
CA THR A 14 8.53 -20.49 16.29
C THR A 14 8.18 -21.78 17.02
N ILE A 15 7.94 -22.86 16.27
CA ILE A 15 7.48 -24.15 16.81
C ILE A 15 8.50 -24.75 17.79
N LYS A 16 9.79 -24.66 17.50
CA LYS A 16 10.85 -25.25 18.35
C LYS A 16 10.87 -24.72 19.78
N TYR A 17 10.34 -23.52 20.04
CA TYR A 17 10.28 -22.91 21.37
C TYR A 17 8.90 -23.04 22.04
N LYS A 18 7.88 -23.61 21.37
CA LYS A 18 6.57 -23.76 21.96
C LYS A 18 6.57 -24.73 23.13
N LYS A 19 5.84 -24.34 24.19
CA LYS A 19 5.55 -25.25 25.30
C LYS A 19 4.75 -26.45 24.77
N ARG A 20 5.22 -27.66 25.04
CA ARG A 20 4.68 -28.93 24.55
C ARG A 20 4.74 -29.99 25.64
N PRO A 21 4.01 -31.13 25.49
CA PRO A 21 4.10 -32.26 26.41
C PRO A 21 5.53 -32.84 26.45
N GLU A 22 5.96 -33.32 27.59
CA GLU A 22 7.34 -33.90 27.80
C GLU A 22 7.66 -35.07 26.87
N PHE A 23 6.65 -35.83 26.49
CA PHE A 23 6.80 -36.99 25.60
C PHE A 23 6.87 -36.63 24.11
N CYS A 24 6.81 -35.34 23.73
CA CYS A 24 6.81 -34.89 22.35
C CYS A 24 8.00 -33.96 22.13
N SER A 25 8.95 -34.34 21.28
CA SER A 25 10.05 -33.44 20.91
C SER A 25 9.56 -32.28 19.98
N ALA A 26 10.38 -31.25 19.78
CA ALA A 26 10.05 -30.16 18.89
C ALA A 26 9.96 -30.65 17.44
N GLU A 27 10.89 -31.52 17.05
CA GLU A 27 10.93 -32.12 15.71
C GLU A 27 9.73 -33.02 15.45
N GLU A 28 9.29 -33.77 16.47
CA GLU A 28 8.09 -34.59 16.35
C GLU A 28 6.82 -33.74 16.21
N LEU A 29 6.71 -32.67 17.00
CA LEU A 29 5.63 -31.71 16.86
C LEU A 29 5.61 -31.08 15.46
N TRP A 30 6.78 -30.68 14.96
CA TRP A 30 6.91 -30.12 13.61
C TRP A 30 6.48 -31.11 12.53
N LYS A 31 6.94 -32.35 12.61
CA LYS A 31 6.52 -33.42 11.68
C LYS A 31 4.98 -33.60 11.68
N ARG A 32 4.36 -33.60 12.86
CA ARG A 32 2.90 -33.72 12.98
C ARG A 32 2.17 -32.52 12.36
N ILE A 33 2.69 -31.29 12.54
CA ILE A 33 2.17 -30.09 11.92
C ILE A 33 2.25 -30.22 10.39
N LYS A 34 3.40 -30.64 9.85
CA LYS A 34 3.59 -30.79 8.40
C LYS A 34 2.65 -31.88 7.83
N VAL A 35 2.53 -33.03 8.49
CA VAL A 35 1.57 -34.07 8.10
C VAL A 35 0.13 -33.53 8.12
N SER A 36 -0.24 -32.80 9.15
CA SER A 36 -1.57 -32.18 9.24
C SER A 36 -1.82 -31.21 8.07
N ARG A 37 -0.84 -30.40 7.68
CA ARG A 37 -0.94 -29.51 6.51
C ARG A 37 -1.09 -30.27 5.19
N ILE A 38 -0.43 -31.42 5.06
CA ILE A 38 -0.61 -32.28 3.87
C ILE A 38 -2.03 -32.80 3.74
N LEU A 39 -2.74 -32.99 4.85
CA LEU A 39 -4.13 -33.46 4.88
C LEU A 39 -5.17 -32.35 4.70
N MET A 40 -4.76 -31.09 4.72
CA MET A 40 -5.65 -29.95 4.47
C MET A 40 -6.05 -29.90 2.98
N THR A 41 -7.17 -29.25 2.68
CA THR A 41 -7.51 -28.89 1.31
C THR A 41 -6.39 -28.04 0.74
N LYS A 42 -5.78 -28.48 -0.35
CA LYS A 42 -4.62 -27.84 -0.95
C LYS A 42 -4.98 -27.15 -2.26
N TYR A 43 -4.33 -26.04 -2.51
CA TYR A 43 -4.12 -25.50 -3.83
C TYR A 43 -2.73 -25.88 -4.30
N THR A 44 -2.59 -26.21 -5.58
CA THR A 44 -1.29 -26.50 -6.22
C THR A 44 -1.20 -25.78 -7.55
N TRP A 45 -0.01 -25.30 -7.86
CA TRP A 45 0.39 -24.88 -9.20
C TRP A 45 1.55 -25.79 -9.60
N ASP A 46 1.22 -27.00 -10.03
CA ASP A 46 2.14 -28.12 -10.18
C ASP A 46 3.35 -27.80 -11.05
N LYS A 47 3.15 -27.04 -12.14
CA LYS A 47 4.23 -26.62 -13.04
C LYS A 47 5.38 -25.90 -12.30
N TYR A 48 5.07 -25.19 -11.21
CA TYR A 48 6.01 -24.40 -10.43
C TYR A 48 6.24 -24.98 -9.02
N ALA A 49 5.75 -26.18 -8.77
CA ALA A 49 5.81 -26.85 -7.46
C ALA A 49 5.25 -26.00 -6.29
N VAL A 50 4.42 -25.01 -6.60
CA VAL A 50 3.81 -24.13 -5.60
C VAL A 50 2.60 -24.81 -4.98
N SER A 51 2.52 -24.82 -3.65
CA SER A 51 1.35 -25.34 -2.94
C SER A 51 1.09 -24.56 -1.64
N PHE A 52 -0.10 -24.68 -1.09
CA PHE A 52 -0.42 -24.26 0.28
C PHE A 52 -1.71 -24.93 0.76
N GLY A 53 -1.87 -25.05 2.08
CA GLY A 53 -3.10 -25.49 2.71
C GLY A 53 -4.03 -24.33 3.04
N PHE A 54 -5.32 -24.46 2.75
CA PHE A 54 -6.32 -23.45 3.15
C PHE A 54 -6.61 -23.58 4.65
N THR A 55 -6.50 -22.47 5.39
CA THR A 55 -6.93 -22.37 6.78
C THR A 55 -8.30 -21.68 6.88
N ASP A 56 -9.02 -21.93 7.98
CA ASP A 56 -10.28 -21.23 8.26
C ASP A 56 -10.05 -19.71 8.39
N LYS A 57 -8.90 -19.32 8.93
CA LYS A 57 -8.49 -17.93 9.03
C LYS A 57 -8.33 -17.27 7.66
N MET A 58 -7.67 -17.94 6.70
CA MET A 58 -7.53 -17.42 5.34
C MET A 58 -8.92 -17.22 4.70
N GLN A 59 -9.81 -18.19 4.83
CA GLN A 59 -11.16 -18.12 4.26
C GLN A 59 -11.96 -16.98 4.89
N ARG A 60 -11.91 -16.83 6.23
CA ARG A 60 -12.60 -15.77 6.96
C ARG A 60 -12.11 -14.39 6.55
N LEU A 61 -10.79 -14.18 6.50
CA LEU A 61 -10.22 -12.89 6.06
C LEU A 61 -10.60 -12.56 4.61
N CYS A 62 -10.56 -13.56 3.71
CA CYS A 62 -11.00 -13.38 2.33
C CYS A 62 -12.47 -12.95 2.26
N HIS A 63 -13.35 -13.61 3.02
CA HIS A 63 -14.75 -13.23 3.11
C HIS A 63 -14.95 -11.80 3.65
N GLU A 64 -14.23 -11.44 4.71
CA GLU A 64 -14.30 -10.08 5.27
C GLU A 64 -13.86 -9.03 4.25
N PHE A 65 -12.83 -9.35 3.46
CA PHE A 65 -12.38 -8.44 2.41
C PHE A 65 -13.36 -8.33 1.25
N ASP A 66 -14.03 -9.42 0.84
CA ASP A 66 -15.09 -9.40 -0.15
C ASP A 66 -16.24 -8.46 0.27
N MET A 67 -16.65 -8.59 1.53
CA MET A 67 -17.71 -7.75 2.09
C MET A 67 -17.34 -6.28 2.19
N ASN A 68 -16.07 -5.97 2.44
CA ASN A 68 -15.61 -4.62 2.72
C ASN A 68 -14.96 -3.93 1.52
N PHE A 69 -14.23 -4.66 0.64
CA PHE A 69 -13.45 -4.08 -0.45
C PHE A 69 -14.19 -4.04 -1.79
N GLY A 70 -15.24 -4.88 -1.97
CA GLY A 70 -15.98 -4.96 -3.21
C GLY A 70 -17.09 -3.93 -3.35
N GLN A 71 -18.11 -3.95 -2.51
CA GLN A 71 -19.32 -3.12 -2.67
C GLN A 71 -19.67 -2.25 -1.46
N GLY A 72 -19.19 -2.57 -0.26
CA GLY A 72 -19.67 -1.98 0.99
C GLY A 72 -19.54 -0.46 1.10
N TRP A 73 -18.53 0.12 0.48
CA TRP A 73 -18.22 1.54 0.63
C TRP A 73 -18.96 2.48 -0.31
N ARG A 74 -19.48 1.97 -1.42
CA ARG A 74 -20.29 2.78 -2.34
C ARG A 74 -21.54 3.34 -1.67
N ASN A 75 -22.03 2.66 -0.63
CA ASN A 75 -23.23 3.01 0.09
C ASN A 75 -22.98 3.88 1.35
N HIS A 76 -21.72 4.13 1.74
CA HIS A 76 -21.42 5.07 2.83
C HIS A 76 -21.47 6.50 2.31
N THR A 77 -22.65 7.10 2.41
CA THR A 77 -22.98 8.47 1.99
C THR A 77 -22.30 9.59 2.80
N GLU A 78 -21.59 9.21 3.87
CA GLU A 78 -21.05 10.18 4.83
C GLU A 78 -19.71 10.82 4.42
N ILE A 79 -19.06 10.32 3.39
CA ILE A 79 -17.80 10.88 2.87
C ILE A 79 -18.07 11.55 1.54
N THR A 80 -17.75 12.83 1.45
CA THR A 80 -17.88 13.57 0.19
C THR A 80 -16.93 13.02 -0.87
N GLU A 81 -17.33 13.12 -2.14
CA GLU A 81 -16.50 12.69 -3.27
C GLU A 81 -15.13 13.39 -3.29
N ASP A 82 -15.06 14.65 -2.87
CA ASP A 82 -13.80 15.38 -2.77
C ASP A 82 -12.89 14.82 -1.69
N SER A 83 -13.44 14.44 -0.53
CA SER A 83 -12.68 13.78 0.53
C SER A 83 -12.17 12.41 0.09
N LYS A 84 -12.97 11.64 -0.66
CA LYS A 84 -12.54 10.36 -1.26
C LYS A 84 -11.37 10.55 -2.21
N LYS A 85 -11.46 11.53 -3.14
CA LYS A 85 -10.39 11.85 -4.10
C LYS A 85 -9.10 12.29 -3.40
N GLN A 86 -9.21 13.13 -2.37
CA GLN A 86 -8.05 13.59 -1.60
C GLN A 86 -7.38 12.44 -0.86
N TYR A 87 -8.18 11.56 -0.24
CA TYR A 87 -7.65 10.39 0.44
C TYR A 87 -6.98 9.41 -0.53
N LEU A 88 -7.63 9.12 -1.66
CA LEU A 88 -7.08 8.30 -2.74
C LEU A 88 -5.70 8.81 -3.18
N LYS A 89 -5.61 10.10 -3.53
CA LYS A 89 -4.34 10.72 -3.92
C LYS A 89 -3.27 10.57 -2.83
N SER A 90 -3.65 10.75 -1.57
CA SER A 90 -2.73 10.58 -0.44
C SER A 90 -2.26 9.13 -0.29
N SER A 91 -3.16 8.16 -0.42
CA SER A 91 -2.84 6.74 -0.30
C SER A 91 -1.92 6.26 -1.42
N LEU A 92 -2.17 6.65 -2.67
CA LEU A 92 -1.28 6.33 -3.79
C LEU A 92 0.12 6.91 -3.61
N MET A 93 0.22 8.14 -3.03
CA MET A 93 1.52 8.72 -2.69
C MET A 93 2.23 7.91 -1.59
N GLU A 94 1.55 7.52 -0.53
CA GLU A 94 2.11 6.70 0.55
C GLU A 94 2.61 5.35 0.00
N GLU A 95 1.82 4.70 -0.84
CA GLU A 95 2.21 3.44 -1.48
C GLU A 95 3.49 3.61 -2.30
N ALA A 96 3.55 4.62 -3.17
CA ALA A 96 4.73 4.89 -3.99
C ALA A 96 5.98 5.21 -3.16
N ILE A 97 5.83 5.97 -2.08
CA ILE A 97 6.91 6.33 -1.17
C ILE A 97 7.45 5.10 -0.47
N TYR A 98 6.60 4.36 0.24
CA TYR A 98 7.05 3.22 1.05
C TYR A 98 7.54 2.06 0.19
N SER A 99 6.89 1.78 -0.94
CA SER A 99 7.35 0.75 -1.88
C SER A 99 8.75 1.07 -2.43
N SER A 100 9.06 2.34 -2.68
CA SER A 100 10.40 2.76 -3.11
C SER A 100 11.43 2.76 -1.98
N MET A 101 11.03 3.17 -0.76
CA MET A 101 11.90 3.14 0.42
C MET A 101 12.31 1.71 0.80
N MET A 102 11.44 0.73 0.62
CA MET A 102 11.76 -0.69 0.81
C MET A 102 12.88 -1.16 -0.12
N GLU A 103 12.99 -0.58 -1.30
CA GLU A 103 14.01 -0.86 -2.31
C GLU A 103 15.21 0.12 -2.24
N GLY A 104 15.37 0.78 -1.11
CA GLY A 104 16.54 1.61 -0.82
C GLY A 104 16.46 3.07 -1.24
N ALA A 105 15.28 3.60 -1.58
CA ALA A 105 15.14 5.04 -1.77
C ALA A 105 15.39 5.79 -0.45
N ALA A 106 16.46 6.57 -0.40
CA ALA A 106 16.92 7.30 0.78
C ALA A 106 16.35 8.72 0.80
N THR A 107 15.15 8.90 1.31
CA THR A 107 14.50 10.21 1.50
C THR A 107 13.52 10.14 2.67
N THR A 108 13.12 11.29 3.21
CA THR A 108 12.08 11.30 4.24
C THR A 108 10.69 11.27 3.61
N ARG A 109 9.74 10.62 4.29
CA ARG A 109 8.33 10.61 3.88
C ARG A 109 7.79 12.02 3.60
N GLN A 110 8.14 12.99 4.46
CA GLN A 110 7.67 14.38 4.33
C GLN A 110 8.16 15.02 3.03
N VAL A 111 9.47 14.91 2.75
CA VAL A 111 10.09 15.46 1.52
C VAL A 111 9.49 14.83 0.28
N ALA A 112 9.35 13.50 0.27
CA ALA A 112 8.78 12.76 -0.85
C ALA A 112 7.31 13.14 -1.09
N LYS A 113 6.50 13.23 -0.03
CA LYS A 113 5.08 13.60 -0.13
C LYS A 113 4.90 15.02 -0.63
N GLU A 114 5.73 15.96 -0.15
CA GLU A 114 5.72 17.35 -0.65
C GLU A 114 6.13 17.43 -2.12
N MET A 115 7.14 16.66 -2.54
CA MET A 115 7.57 16.58 -3.93
C MET A 115 6.44 16.12 -4.85
N LEU A 116 5.80 14.99 -4.53
CA LEU A 116 4.68 14.46 -5.31
C LEU A 116 3.47 15.42 -5.34
N ARG A 117 3.11 15.98 -4.17
CA ARG A 117 1.97 16.91 -4.06
C ARG A 117 2.15 18.17 -4.90
N LYS A 118 3.37 18.73 -4.92
CA LYS A 118 3.71 19.94 -5.67
C LYS A 118 4.19 19.67 -7.09
N ASN A 119 4.18 18.41 -7.52
CA ASN A 119 4.69 17.96 -8.82
C ASN A 119 6.10 18.52 -9.13
N LYS A 120 6.98 18.53 -8.11
CA LYS A 120 8.37 18.99 -8.26
C LYS A 120 9.19 17.94 -9.01
N GLN A 121 10.15 18.41 -9.81
CA GLN A 121 11.11 17.50 -10.45
C GLN A 121 11.97 16.79 -9.39
N PRO A 122 12.21 15.47 -9.55
CA PRO A 122 13.09 14.72 -8.67
C PRO A 122 14.53 15.26 -8.78
N LYS A 123 15.23 15.34 -7.64
CA LYS A 123 16.59 15.89 -7.55
C LYS A 123 17.67 14.81 -7.57
N ASP A 124 17.30 13.57 -7.25
CA ASP A 124 18.20 12.44 -7.13
C ASP A 124 17.50 11.13 -7.52
N ARG A 125 18.27 10.04 -7.55
CA ARG A 125 17.77 8.69 -7.89
C ARG A 125 16.64 8.24 -6.96
N SER A 126 16.73 8.51 -5.68
CA SER A 126 15.72 8.10 -4.69
C SER A 126 14.38 8.78 -4.95
N GLN A 127 14.40 10.07 -5.22
CA GLN A 127 13.20 10.83 -5.57
C GLN A 127 12.64 10.39 -6.94
N GLN A 128 13.51 10.08 -7.91
CA GLN A 128 13.10 9.55 -9.20
C GLN A 128 12.38 8.19 -9.06
N MET A 129 12.89 7.28 -8.21
CA MET A 129 12.24 6.00 -7.91
C MET A 129 10.80 6.19 -7.41
N ILE A 130 10.59 7.17 -6.54
CA ILE A 130 9.26 7.48 -5.98
C ILE A 130 8.33 8.06 -7.04
N VAL A 131 8.80 8.97 -7.85
CA VAL A 131 8.02 9.55 -8.97
C VAL A 131 7.62 8.46 -9.96
N ASN A 132 8.54 7.58 -10.31
CA ASN A 132 8.29 6.47 -11.22
C ASN A 132 7.22 5.54 -10.66
N ASN A 133 7.35 5.14 -9.40
CA ASN A 133 6.38 4.26 -8.76
C ASN A 133 4.99 4.90 -8.72
N TYR A 134 4.90 6.18 -8.36
CA TYR A 134 3.63 6.92 -8.37
C TYR A 134 2.99 6.98 -9.76
N LYS A 135 3.78 7.26 -10.81
CA LYS A 135 3.32 7.25 -12.20
C LYS A 135 2.87 5.86 -12.65
N THR A 136 3.62 4.82 -12.24
CA THR A 136 3.27 3.43 -12.57
C THR A 136 1.94 3.02 -11.93
N ILE A 137 1.69 3.38 -10.68
CA ILE A 137 0.41 3.09 -10.03
C ILE A 137 -0.73 3.83 -10.74
N GLN A 138 -0.54 5.10 -11.14
CA GLN A 138 -1.53 5.84 -11.92
C GLN A 138 -1.78 5.20 -13.29
N PHE A 139 -0.73 4.75 -13.97
CA PHE A 139 -0.84 4.02 -15.23
C PHE A 139 -1.68 2.76 -15.06
N ILE A 140 -1.42 1.97 -14.03
CA ILE A 140 -2.17 0.75 -13.69
C ILE A 140 -3.65 1.07 -13.41
N SER A 141 -3.94 2.09 -12.60
CA SER A 141 -5.33 2.49 -12.31
C SER A 141 -6.11 2.86 -13.57
N ASN A 142 -5.43 3.48 -14.55
CA ASN A 142 -6.04 3.85 -15.83
C ASN A 142 -6.21 2.65 -16.78
N HIS A 143 -5.46 1.56 -16.59
CA HIS A 143 -5.47 0.36 -17.42
C HIS A 143 -5.97 -0.87 -16.67
N LYS A 144 -6.70 -0.69 -15.55
CA LYS A 144 -7.09 -1.79 -14.65
C LYS A 144 -7.89 -2.90 -15.34
N ASP A 145 -8.68 -2.57 -16.35
CA ASP A 145 -9.56 -3.51 -17.04
C ASP A 145 -8.85 -4.25 -18.20
N THR A 146 -7.61 -3.87 -18.53
CA THR A 146 -6.84 -4.52 -19.61
C THR A 146 -6.28 -5.88 -19.14
N SER A 147 -5.96 -6.75 -20.12
CA SER A 147 -5.26 -8.01 -19.84
C SER A 147 -3.77 -7.77 -19.69
N LEU A 148 -3.12 -8.53 -18.82
CA LEU A 148 -1.66 -8.54 -18.73
C LEU A 148 -1.08 -9.27 -19.94
N SER A 149 -0.15 -8.64 -20.63
CA SER A 149 0.71 -9.25 -21.65
C SER A 149 2.18 -9.07 -21.27
N ILE A 150 3.08 -9.77 -21.98
CA ILE A 150 4.53 -9.60 -21.75
C ILE A 150 4.93 -8.14 -22.05
N GLU A 151 4.41 -7.54 -23.11
CA GLU A 151 4.68 -6.14 -23.47
C GLU A 151 4.23 -5.18 -22.36
N MET A 152 3.05 -5.43 -21.77
CA MET A 152 2.54 -4.63 -20.67
C MET A 152 3.38 -4.81 -19.39
N LEU A 153 3.84 -6.03 -19.10
CA LEU A 153 4.74 -6.30 -17.99
C LEU A 153 6.08 -5.54 -18.16
N LEU A 154 6.64 -5.56 -19.35
CA LEU A 154 7.88 -4.84 -19.69
C LEU A 154 7.68 -3.32 -19.65
N GLU A 155 6.51 -2.82 -20.07
CA GLU A 155 6.17 -1.40 -19.97
C GLU A 155 6.05 -0.93 -18.52
N ILE A 156 5.38 -1.71 -17.65
CA ILE A 156 5.33 -1.43 -16.21
C ILE A 156 6.73 -1.35 -15.62
N HIS A 157 7.59 -2.32 -15.97
CA HIS A 157 8.99 -2.31 -15.52
C HIS A 157 9.74 -1.09 -16.04
N ARG A 158 9.55 -0.69 -17.31
CA ARG A 158 10.19 0.50 -17.91
C ARG A 158 9.77 1.78 -17.15
N LEU A 159 8.47 1.96 -16.92
CA LEU A 159 7.96 3.10 -16.13
C LEU A 159 8.54 3.13 -14.72
N MET A 160 8.65 1.94 -14.09
CA MET A 160 9.14 1.79 -12.72
C MET A 160 10.63 2.13 -12.59
N THR A 161 11.41 1.89 -13.64
CA THR A 161 12.88 1.97 -13.61
C THR A 161 13.47 3.15 -14.39
N ASP A 162 12.65 3.99 -15.03
CA ASP A 162 13.10 5.16 -15.81
C ASP A 162 14.14 6.00 -15.03
N LYS A 163 15.34 6.17 -15.59
CA LYS A 163 16.45 6.94 -15.01
C LYS A 163 16.87 6.51 -13.59
N THR A 164 16.69 5.23 -13.24
CA THR A 164 17.05 4.74 -11.90
C THR A 164 17.96 3.51 -11.93
N LEU A 165 18.20 2.91 -13.08
CA LEU A 165 19.11 1.79 -13.25
C LEU A 165 20.56 2.25 -13.41
N LYS A 166 21.52 1.38 -13.09
CA LYS A 166 22.94 1.62 -13.37
C LYS A 166 23.22 1.60 -14.88
N ASN A 167 22.54 0.68 -15.58
CA ASN A 167 22.56 0.58 -17.03
C ASN A 167 21.11 0.77 -17.53
N GLU A 168 20.83 1.86 -18.21
CA GLU A 168 19.48 2.16 -18.71
C GLU A 168 18.97 1.15 -19.76
N ASN A 169 19.87 0.39 -20.39
CA ASN A 169 19.49 -0.68 -21.32
C ASN A 169 18.79 -1.86 -20.62
N ASP A 170 18.87 -1.96 -19.29
CA ASP A 170 18.19 -2.99 -18.51
C ASP A 170 16.71 -2.66 -18.27
N SER A 171 16.30 -1.43 -18.58
CA SER A 171 14.93 -0.97 -18.41
C SER A 171 14.00 -1.60 -19.43
N GLY A 172 12.94 -2.26 -18.98
CA GLY A 172 11.94 -2.88 -19.85
C GLY A 172 12.42 -4.14 -20.56
N ARG A 173 13.44 -4.84 -20.04
CA ARG A 173 13.87 -6.16 -20.53
C ARG A 173 13.96 -7.16 -19.38
N PHE A 174 13.80 -8.42 -19.70
CA PHE A 174 14.13 -9.50 -18.77
C PHE A 174 15.65 -9.64 -18.62
N ARG A 175 16.08 -10.11 -17.44
CA ARG A 175 17.48 -10.49 -17.21
C ARG A 175 17.84 -11.70 -18.06
N THR A 176 19.11 -11.79 -18.36
CA THR A 176 19.76 -12.92 -19.06
C THR A 176 20.71 -13.64 -18.11
N ILE A 177 21.35 -14.72 -18.59
CA ILE A 177 22.32 -15.46 -17.81
C ILE A 177 23.54 -14.59 -17.46
N GLU A 178 23.90 -13.69 -18.36
CA GLU A 178 25.05 -12.79 -18.22
C GLU A 178 24.85 -11.74 -17.11
N ASP A 179 23.61 -11.48 -16.72
CA ASP A 179 23.30 -10.50 -15.67
C ASP A 179 23.62 -11.01 -14.24
N ASP A 180 23.77 -12.34 -14.05
CA ASP A 180 24.15 -13.01 -12.80
C ASP A 180 23.46 -12.44 -11.54
N VAL A 181 22.11 -12.35 -11.61
CA VAL A 181 21.31 -11.71 -10.56
C VAL A 181 21.13 -12.65 -9.37
N VAL A 182 21.51 -12.15 -8.18
CA VAL A 182 21.23 -12.78 -6.87
C VAL A 182 20.69 -11.72 -5.91
N VAL A 183 19.91 -12.14 -4.93
CA VAL A 183 19.37 -11.25 -3.90
C VAL A 183 20.23 -11.33 -2.65
N TYR A 184 20.79 -10.19 -2.25
CA TYR A 184 21.65 -10.06 -1.08
C TYR A 184 20.95 -9.36 0.07
N ASN A 185 21.21 -9.83 1.28
CA ASN A 185 21.00 -9.01 2.47
C ASN A 185 22.19 -8.04 2.59
N VAL A 186 21.95 -6.77 2.26
CA VAL A 186 23.01 -5.74 2.25
C VAL A 186 23.62 -5.53 3.63
N MET A 187 22.89 -5.80 4.73
CA MET A 187 23.39 -5.60 6.10
C MET A 187 24.27 -6.76 6.58
N GLU A 188 24.00 -7.97 6.13
CA GLU A 188 24.69 -9.20 6.58
C GLU A 188 25.67 -9.71 5.53
N GLY A 189 25.61 -9.19 4.30
CA GLY A 189 26.51 -9.59 3.19
C GLY A 189 26.27 -11.01 2.69
N GLU A 190 25.12 -11.59 3.01
CA GLU A 190 24.78 -12.97 2.65
C GLU A 190 23.77 -13.01 1.50
N THR A 191 23.91 -14.01 0.62
CA THR A 191 22.91 -14.33 -0.41
C THR A 191 21.67 -14.90 0.29
N VAL A 192 20.54 -14.21 0.16
CA VAL A 192 19.26 -14.63 0.75
C VAL A 192 18.38 -15.39 -0.22
N HIS A 193 18.57 -15.18 -1.52
CA HIS A 193 17.81 -15.88 -2.55
C HIS A 193 18.60 -15.94 -3.85
N THR A 194 18.63 -17.11 -4.47
CA THR A 194 19.15 -17.33 -5.83
C THR A 194 17.96 -17.61 -6.75
N PRO A 195 17.61 -16.68 -7.64
CA PRO A 195 16.46 -16.86 -8.52
C PRO A 195 16.63 -18.05 -9.47
N PRO A 196 15.54 -18.64 -9.97
CA PRO A 196 15.58 -19.66 -11.02
C PRO A 196 16.36 -19.23 -12.26
N ASP A 197 16.74 -20.19 -13.08
CA ASP A 197 17.54 -19.93 -14.29
C ASP A 197 16.89 -18.90 -15.21
N ALA A 198 17.68 -17.95 -15.71
CA ALA A 198 17.19 -16.91 -16.60
C ALA A 198 16.56 -17.44 -17.90
N ARG A 199 16.95 -18.66 -18.34
CA ARG A 199 16.33 -19.34 -19.50
C ARG A 199 14.85 -19.65 -19.31
N GLU A 200 14.38 -19.74 -18.07
CA GLU A 200 12.98 -20.03 -17.74
C GLU A 200 12.09 -18.79 -17.79
N ILE A 201 12.66 -17.58 -17.77
CA ILE A 201 11.91 -16.34 -17.58
C ILE A 201 10.87 -16.11 -18.68
N GLN A 202 11.19 -16.38 -19.93
CA GLN A 202 10.25 -16.17 -21.04
C GLN A 202 9.01 -17.05 -20.90
N GLN A 203 9.20 -18.31 -20.52
CA GLN A 203 8.08 -19.22 -20.29
C GLN A 203 7.33 -18.84 -19.03
N PHE A 204 8.04 -18.51 -17.94
CA PHE A 204 7.44 -18.01 -16.71
C PHE A 204 6.58 -16.75 -16.96
N ALA A 205 7.09 -15.77 -17.70
CA ALA A 205 6.35 -14.54 -18.00
C ALA A 205 5.05 -14.81 -18.77
N LYS A 206 5.07 -15.75 -19.71
CA LYS A 206 3.86 -16.19 -20.42
C LYS A 206 2.86 -16.85 -19.47
N ASP A 207 3.32 -17.80 -18.67
CA ASP A 207 2.46 -18.50 -17.72
C ASP A 207 1.89 -17.56 -16.64
N LEU A 208 2.69 -16.56 -16.23
CA LEU A 208 2.25 -15.52 -15.29
C LEU A 208 1.14 -14.65 -15.90
N CYS A 209 1.26 -14.29 -17.19
CA CYS A 209 0.21 -13.56 -17.90
C CYS A 209 -1.07 -14.39 -17.99
N ASP A 210 -0.97 -15.66 -18.32
CA ASP A 210 -2.13 -16.57 -18.35
C ASP A 210 -2.76 -16.71 -16.96
N TYR A 211 -1.95 -16.86 -15.93
CA TYR A 211 -2.38 -16.95 -14.54
C TYR A 211 -3.04 -15.66 -14.04
N PHE A 212 -2.47 -14.50 -14.37
CA PHE A 212 -3.03 -13.18 -14.05
C PHE A 212 -4.38 -12.95 -14.71
N ASN A 213 -4.52 -13.38 -15.98
CA ASN A 213 -5.75 -13.20 -16.76
C ASN A 213 -6.79 -14.27 -16.50
N ASP A 214 -6.48 -15.28 -15.69
CA ASP A 214 -7.34 -16.44 -15.40
C ASP A 214 -7.76 -17.20 -16.66
N SER A 215 -6.88 -17.22 -17.69
CA SER A 215 -7.24 -17.69 -19.04
C SER A 215 -7.54 -19.18 -19.10
N ASN A 216 -7.04 -20.00 -18.17
CA ASN A 216 -7.10 -21.44 -18.19
C ASN A 216 -7.43 -22.08 -16.82
N SER A 217 -8.11 -21.37 -15.94
CA SER A 217 -8.41 -21.89 -14.61
C SER A 217 -9.46 -22.97 -14.64
N THR A 218 -9.11 -24.16 -14.16
CA THR A 218 -10.04 -25.30 -13.99
C THR A 218 -10.65 -25.37 -12.59
N SER A 219 -10.10 -24.59 -11.63
CA SER A 219 -10.55 -24.55 -10.24
C SER A 219 -10.60 -23.11 -9.73
N PHE A 220 -11.59 -22.82 -8.90
CA PHE A 220 -11.69 -21.53 -8.24
C PHE A 220 -10.54 -21.33 -7.24
N LEU A 221 -9.84 -20.22 -7.36
CA LEU A 221 -8.95 -19.70 -6.35
C LEU A 221 -9.37 -18.27 -6.00
N HIS A 222 -9.49 -17.98 -4.70
CA HIS A 222 -9.91 -16.67 -4.24
C HIS A 222 -9.00 -15.57 -4.83
N PRO A 223 -9.55 -14.49 -5.45
CA PRO A 223 -8.74 -13.50 -6.15
C PRO A 223 -7.66 -12.86 -5.30
N ILE A 224 -7.94 -12.57 -4.02
CA ILE A 224 -6.93 -12.00 -3.10
C ILE A 224 -5.73 -12.94 -2.97
N ILE A 225 -5.98 -14.22 -2.78
CA ILE A 225 -4.91 -15.23 -2.67
C ILE A 225 -4.14 -15.33 -3.98
N ARG A 226 -4.83 -15.34 -5.12
CA ARG A 226 -4.17 -15.33 -6.44
C ARG A 226 -3.28 -14.10 -6.64
N GLY A 227 -3.74 -12.92 -6.24
CA GLY A 227 -2.94 -11.69 -6.26
C GLY A 227 -1.67 -11.80 -5.39
N ILE A 228 -1.78 -12.41 -4.21
CA ILE A 228 -0.64 -12.66 -3.32
C ILE A 228 0.36 -13.66 -3.95
N ILE A 229 -0.13 -14.68 -4.64
CA ILE A 229 0.72 -15.64 -5.37
C ILE A 229 1.45 -14.93 -6.52
N ILE A 230 0.78 -14.08 -7.30
CA ILE A 230 1.41 -13.27 -8.34
C ILE A 230 2.54 -12.42 -7.76
N HIS A 231 2.30 -11.78 -6.62
CA HIS A 231 3.31 -10.99 -5.90
C HIS A 231 4.53 -11.86 -5.52
N PHE A 232 4.30 -13.04 -4.92
CA PHE A 232 5.36 -13.96 -4.56
C PHE A 232 6.18 -14.38 -5.77
N MET A 233 5.53 -14.81 -6.85
CA MET A 233 6.18 -15.39 -8.01
C MET A 233 7.11 -14.42 -8.74
N ILE A 234 6.74 -13.14 -8.81
CA ILE A 234 7.65 -12.10 -9.35
C ILE A 234 8.88 -11.93 -8.44
N GLY A 235 8.69 -11.93 -7.12
CA GLY A 235 9.79 -11.84 -6.17
C GLY A 235 10.73 -13.05 -6.25
N PHE A 236 10.17 -14.26 -6.42
CA PHE A 236 10.90 -15.51 -6.49
C PHE A 236 11.65 -15.68 -7.82
N TYR A 237 10.98 -15.49 -8.96
CA TYR A 237 11.62 -15.61 -10.27
C TYR A 237 12.58 -14.48 -10.59
N HIS A 238 12.39 -13.32 -9.97
CA HIS A 238 13.26 -12.15 -10.14
C HIS A 238 13.56 -11.87 -11.62
N PRO A 239 12.54 -11.63 -12.46
CA PRO A 239 12.70 -11.62 -13.92
C PRO A 239 13.52 -10.44 -14.45
N PHE A 240 13.82 -9.44 -13.64
CA PHE A 240 14.53 -8.23 -14.01
C PHE A 240 15.85 -8.08 -13.27
N VAL A 241 16.75 -7.23 -13.78
CA VAL A 241 18.03 -6.91 -13.12
C VAL A 241 17.81 -6.11 -11.82
N ASP A 242 16.86 -5.17 -11.81
CA ASP A 242 16.43 -4.37 -10.64
C ASP A 242 14.93 -4.06 -10.78
N GLY A 243 14.28 -3.65 -9.70
CA GLY A 243 12.87 -3.24 -9.72
C GLY A 243 11.86 -4.38 -9.51
N ASN A 244 12.30 -5.60 -9.24
CA ASN A 244 11.43 -6.77 -9.07
C ASN A 244 10.42 -6.58 -7.93
N GLY A 245 10.86 -6.13 -6.76
CA GLY A 245 9.95 -5.91 -5.62
C GLY A 245 8.89 -4.86 -5.89
N ARG A 246 9.25 -3.73 -6.51
CA ARG A 246 8.30 -2.68 -6.91
C ARG A 246 7.30 -3.19 -7.95
N THR A 247 7.78 -3.95 -8.95
CA THR A 247 6.94 -4.58 -9.97
C THR A 247 5.99 -5.63 -9.37
N ALA A 248 6.48 -6.46 -8.44
CA ALA A 248 5.66 -7.46 -7.76
C ALA A 248 4.47 -6.83 -7.02
N ARG A 249 4.72 -5.75 -6.25
CA ARG A 249 3.67 -5.02 -5.55
C ARG A 249 2.73 -4.29 -6.51
N ALA A 250 3.25 -3.73 -7.60
CA ALA A 250 2.45 -3.10 -8.63
C ALA A 250 1.51 -4.08 -9.35
N LEU A 251 1.97 -5.29 -9.68
CA LEU A 251 1.13 -6.34 -10.26
C LEU A 251 0.07 -6.85 -9.29
N PHE A 252 0.41 -7.03 -8.01
CA PHE A 252 -0.58 -7.33 -6.99
C PHE A 252 -1.69 -6.27 -6.96
N TYR A 253 -1.30 -5.00 -6.94
CA TYR A 253 -2.21 -3.87 -6.94
C TYR A 253 -3.13 -3.88 -8.16
N TRP A 254 -2.55 -4.06 -9.35
CA TRP A 254 -3.31 -4.14 -10.59
C TRP A 254 -4.29 -5.30 -10.58
N TYR A 255 -3.82 -6.49 -10.18
CA TYR A 255 -4.68 -7.66 -10.12
C TYR A 255 -5.89 -7.45 -9.22
N MET A 256 -5.68 -6.87 -8.03
CA MET A 256 -6.76 -6.56 -7.11
C MET A 256 -7.79 -5.60 -7.71
N LEU A 257 -7.35 -4.54 -8.38
CA LEU A 257 -8.24 -3.58 -9.04
C LEU A 257 -9.03 -4.23 -10.19
N LYS A 258 -8.37 -5.05 -11.00
CA LYS A 258 -8.99 -5.80 -12.10
C LYS A 258 -10.09 -6.74 -11.59
N GLN A 259 -9.91 -7.33 -10.42
CA GLN A 259 -10.89 -8.21 -9.78
C GLN A 259 -12.01 -7.46 -9.04
N GLY A 260 -12.02 -6.13 -9.11
CA GLY A 260 -13.08 -5.30 -8.51
C GLY A 260 -12.85 -4.93 -7.05
N TYR A 261 -11.69 -5.21 -6.47
CA TYR A 261 -11.30 -4.78 -5.13
C TYR A 261 -10.84 -3.32 -5.14
N TRP A 262 -11.72 -2.42 -5.54
CA TRP A 262 -11.44 -0.99 -5.73
C TRP A 262 -10.92 -0.31 -4.46
N MET A 263 -11.25 -0.82 -3.26
CA MET A 263 -10.75 -0.26 -2.00
C MET A 263 -9.23 -0.40 -1.89
N THR A 264 -8.60 -1.29 -2.65
CA THR A 264 -7.13 -1.43 -2.68
C THR A 264 -6.45 -0.11 -3.05
N GLU A 265 -7.08 0.75 -3.85
CA GLU A 265 -6.56 2.09 -4.16
C GLU A 265 -6.41 3.00 -2.92
N TYR A 266 -7.16 2.72 -1.87
CA TYR A 266 -7.16 3.47 -0.62
C TYR A 266 -6.23 2.88 0.44
N LEU A 267 -5.61 1.72 0.17
CA LEU A 267 -4.70 1.05 1.11
C LEU A 267 -3.25 1.30 0.72
N SER A 268 -2.40 1.66 1.68
CA SER A 268 -0.96 1.63 1.48
C SER A 268 -0.38 0.37 2.13
N ILE A 269 -0.36 -0.71 1.35
CA ILE A 269 0.15 -2.02 1.78
C ILE A 269 1.64 -1.94 2.06
N SER A 270 2.39 -1.25 1.19
CA SER A 270 3.84 -1.07 1.35
C SER A 270 4.21 -0.34 2.63
N ARG A 271 3.35 0.57 3.13
CA ARG A 271 3.56 1.21 4.43
C ARG A 271 3.51 0.22 5.59
N VAL A 272 2.57 -0.72 5.55
CA VAL A 272 2.45 -1.77 6.58
C VAL A 272 3.61 -2.75 6.48
N ILE A 273 3.97 -3.18 5.27
CA ILE A 273 5.11 -4.07 5.03
C ILE A 273 6.42 -3.43 5.50
N ALA A 274 6.63 -2.13 5.24
CA ALA A 274 7.83 -1.42 5.67
C ALA A 274 8.00 -1.41 7.21
N LYS A 275 6.90 -1.36 7.97
CA LYS A 275 6.91 -1.46 9.44
C LYS A 275 7.27 -2.87 9.94
N SER A 276 7.04 -3.90 9.13
CA SER A 276 7.27 -5.32 9.44
C SER A 276 8.21 -6.01 8.43
N LYS A 277 9.18 -5.27 7.89
CA LYS A 277 10.08 -5.72 6.81
C LYS A 277 10.71 -7.09 7.09
N LYS A 278 11.23 -7.31 8.30
CA LYS A 278 11.81 -8.60 8.71
C LYS A 278 10.81 -9.76 8.62
N SER A 279 9.54 -9.52 8.96
CA SER A 279 8.49 -10.55 8.86
C SER A 279 8.12 -10.84 7.42
N TYR A 280 8.16 -9.83 6.55
CA TYR A 280 7.98 -9.97 5.11
C TYR A 280 9.09 -10.82 4.47
N GLU A 281 10.35 -10.52 4.79
CA GLU A 281 11.51 -11.28 4.32
C GLU A 281 11.47 -12.74 4.82
N LYS A 282 11.10 -12.94 6.09
CA LYS A 282 10.90 -14.28 6.65
C LYS A 282 9.77 -15.06 5.96
N ALA A 283 8.66 -14.39 5.59
CA ALA A 283 7.56 -15.06 4.91
C ALA A 283 7.97 -15.57 3.52
N TYR A 284 8.84 -14.83 2.80
CA TYR A 284 9.47 -15.33 1.57
C TYR A 284 10.37 -16.52 1.86
N LEU A 285 11.33 -16.37 2.78
CA LEU A 285 12.30 -17.39 3.12
C LEU A 285 11.64 -18.71 3.56
N TYR A 286 10.62 -18.63 4.43
CA TYR A 286 9.92 -19.83 4.89
C TYR A 286 9.19 -20.55 3.76
N SER A 287 8.58 -19.79 2.84
CA SER A 287 7.94 -20.38 1.66
C SER A 287 8.96 -21.09 0.75
N GLU A 288 10.13 -20.50 0.55
CA GLU A 288 11.19 -21.09 -0.29
C GLU A 288 11.80 -22.34 0.33
N VAL A 289 12.18 -22.28 1.60
CA VAL A 289 12.87 -23.40 2.27
C VAL A 289 11.95 -24.56 2.67
N ASP A 290 10.65 -24.36 2.63
CA ASP A 290 9.63 -25.35 2.95
C ASP A 290 8.87 -25.81 1.70
N ASP A 291 9.62 -26.20 0.67
CA ASP A 291 9.13 -26.80 -0.59
C ASP A 291 8.08 -25.93 -1.31
N LEU A 292 8.28 -24.63 -1.37
CA LEU A 292 7.36 -23.63 -1.94
C LEU A 292 5.95 -23.72 -1.36
N ASP A 293 5.85 -23.98 -0.04
CA ASP A 293 4.60 -23.83 0.71
C ASP A 293 4.31 -22.33 0.92
N LEU A 294 3.47 -21.77 0.07
CA LEU A 294 3.14 -20.34 0.10
C LEU A 294 2.22 -19.93 1.24
N GLY A 295 1.76 -20.85 2.07
CA GLY A 295 0.90 -20.55 3.20
C GLY A 295 1.50 -19.51 4.15
N TYR A 296 2.81 -19.50 4.33
CA TYR A 296 3.53 -18.48 5.13
C TYR A 296 3.38 -17.09 4.52
N PHE A 297 3.63 -16.95 3.23
CA PHE A 297 3.57 -15.67 2.54
C PHE A 297 2.13 -15.19 2.39
N ILE A 298 1.18 -16.09 2.12
CA ILE A 298 -0.25 -15.79 2.04
C ILE A 298 -0.76 -15.29 3.38
N ASN A 299 -0.51 -16.02 4.46
CA ASN A 299 -0.96 -15.63 5.80
C ASN A 299 -0.38 -14.29 6.26
N TYR A 300 0.90 -14.03 5.95
CA TYR A 300 1.52 -12.74 6.21
C TYR A 300 0.83 -11.61 5.46
N ASN A 301 0.61 -11.75 4.15
CA ASN A 301 0.00 -10.70 3.33
C ASN A 301 -1.48 -10.46 3.67
N LEU A 302 -2.23 -11.50 4.06
CA LEU A 302 -3.60 -11.32 4.55
C LEU A 302 -3.63 -10.49 5.84
N LYS A 303 -2.69 -10.70 6.77
CA LYS A 303 -2.54 -9.85 7.97
C LYS A 303 -2.16 -8.41 7.61
N VAL A 304 -1.31 -8.21 6.61
CA VAL A 304 -0.95 -6.87 6.10
C VAL A 304 -2.18 -6.15 5.54
N LEU A 305 -3.01 -6.85 4.76
CA LEU A 305 -4.26 -6.30 4.23
C LEU A 305 -5.24 -5.94 5.35
N GLU A 306 -5.41 -6.82 6.33
CA GLU A 306 -6.24 -6.57 7.51
C GLU A 306 -5.78 -5.32 8.27
N GLN A 307 -4.49 -5.21 8.55
CA GLN A 307 -3.93 -4.04 9.24
C GLN A 307 -4.09 -2.75 8.43
N ALA A 308 -3.81 -2.80 7.12
CA ALA A 308 -3.99 -1.64 6.25
C ALA A 308 -5.46 -1.18 6.21
N TYR A 309 -6.40 -2.13 6.23
CA TYR A 309 -7.83 -1.84 6.31
C TYR A 309 -8.24 -1.24 7.65
N CYS A 310 -7.74 -1.77 8.77
CA CYS A 310 -7.98 -1.18 10.08
C CYS A 310 -7.47 0.27 10.17
N GLU A 311 -6.25 0.53 9.68
CA GLU A 311 -5.69 1.90 9.65
C GLU A 311 -6.54 2.84 8.77
N LEU A 312 -7.12 2.35 7.66
CA LEU A 312 -8.05 3.11 6.85
C LEU A 312 -9.34 3.43 7.60
N LYS A 313 -9.95 2.43 8.27
CA LYS A 313 -11.18 2.65 9.07
C LYS A 313 -10.97 3.69 10.16
N GLU A 314 -9.90 3.60 10.91
CA GLU A 314 -9.55 4.56 11.96
C GLU A 314 -9.38 5.99 11.39
N TYR A 315 -8.70 6.10 10.25
CA TYR A 315 -8.55 7.38 9.56
C TYR A 315 -9.92 7.98 9.19
N ILE A 316 -10.81 7.18 8.63
CA ILE A 316 -12.14 7.63 8.22
C ILE A 316 -12.96 8.06 9.42
N GLN A 317 -13.01 7.23 10.47
CA GLN A 317 -13.73 7.57 11.70
C GLN A 317 -13.22 8.88 12.30
N ARG A 318 -11.90 9.09 12.33
CA ARG A 318 -11.31 10.34 12.78
C ARG A 318 -11.76 11.52 11.91
N LYS A 319 -11.75 11.36 10.58
CA LYS A 319 -12.19 12.41 9.66
C LYS A 319 -13.68 12.73 9.78
N GLN A 320 -14.51 11.74 9.99
CA GLN A 320 -15.93 11.94 10.28
C GLN A 320 -16.15 12.68 11.59
N LEU A 321 -15.38 12.35 12.63
CA LEU A 321 -15.44 13.05 13.91
C LEU A 321 -14.98 14.51 13.78
N GLU A 322 -13.85 14.77 13.11
CA GLU A 322 -13.37 16.12 12.81
C GLU A 322 -14.44 16.92 12.07
N LYS A 323 -15.06 16.33 11.05
CA LYS A 323 -16.15 16.95 10.29
C LYS A 323 -17.38 17.23 11.16
N ARG A 324 -17.81 16.24 11.95
CA ARG A 324 -18.96 16.40 12.88
C ARG A 324 -18.68 17.51 13.88
N ASN A 325 -17.50 17.54 14.47
CA ASN A 325 -17.11 18.59 15.42
C ASN A 325 -17.09 19.97 14.77
N SER A 326 -16.66 20.06 13.50
CA SER A 326 -16.64 21.34 12.80
C SER A 326 -18.04 21.90 12.48
N TYR A 327 -19.07 21.06 12.32
CA TYR A 327 -20.42 21.53 11.97
C TYR A 327 -21.03 22.50 12.99
N GLN A 328 -20.65 22.42 14.26
CA GLN A 328 -21.12 23.39 15.26
C GLN A 328 -20.80 24.85 14.86
N TYR A 329 -19.65 25.08 14.17
CA TYR A 329 -19.23 26.42 13.75
C TYR A 329 -20.05 26.98 12.59
N MET A 330 -20.79 26.15 11.86
CA MET A 330 -21.73 26.63 10.85
C MET A 330 -22.90 27.41 11.48
N ARG A 331 -23.17 27.20 12.78
CA ARG A 331 -24.19 27.99 13.53
C ARG A 331 -23.81 29.45 13.73
N LEU A 332 -22.52 29.82 13.53
CA LEU A 332 -22.10 31.23 13.51
C LEU A 332 -22.71 32.03 12.34
N GLY A 333 -23.48 31.37 11.48
CA GLY A 333 -24.16 31.95 10.33
C GLY A 333 -23.21 32.27 9.17
N HIS A 334 -23.64 31.97 7.95
CA HIS A 334 -22.83 32.17 6.73
C HIS A 334 -21.41 31.60 6.75
N ILE A 335 -21.15 30.55 7.52
CA ILE A 335 -19.95 29.77 7.53
C ILE A 335 -20.22 28.50 6.71
N ASN A 336 -19.43 28.26 5.66
CA ASN A 336 -19.52 27.03 4.89
C ASN A 336 -18.74 25.90 5.56
N GLU A 337 -18.90 24.66 5.07
CA GLU A 337 -18.27 23.46 5.64
C GLU A 337 -16.74 23.56 5.69
N ARG A 338 -16.10 24.11 4.65
CA ARG A 338 -14.63 24.26 4.61
C ARG A 338 -14.16 25.30 5.63
N GLN A 339 -14.86 26.41 5.73
CA GLN A 339 -14.58 27.45 6.72
C GLN A 339 -14.76 26.91 8.16
N ALA A 340 -15.78 26.12 8.40
CA ALA A 340 -15.99 25.45 9.69
C ALA A 340 -14.82 24.51 10.05
N GLN A 341 -14.29 23.77 9.08
CA GLN A 341 -13.09 22.94 9.26
C GLN A 341 -11.83 23.76 9.49
N VAL A 342 -11.70 24.94 8.86
CA VAL A 342 -10.60 25.89 9.14
C VAL A 342 -10.67 26.39 10.58
N ILE A 343 -11.85 26.77 11.05
CA ILE A 343 -12.06 27.17 12.45
C ILE A 343 -11.62 26.06 13.41
N GLN A 344 -12.00 24.80 13.13
CA GLN A 344 -11.60 23.65 13.95
C GLN A 344 -10.07 23.53 14.05
N LEU A 345 -9.30 23.81 12.99
CA LEU A 345 -7.84 23.77 13.05
C LEU A 345 -7.26 24.71 14.10
N TYR A 346 -7.80 25.92 14.20
CA TYR A 346 -7.34 26.91 15.18
C TYR A 346 -7.86 26.63 16.60
N VAL A 347 -8.90 25.81 16.73
CA VAL A 347 -9.33 25.29 18.03
C VAL A 347 -8.39 24.20 18.49
N ASP A 348 -7.97 23.30 17.57
CA ASP A 348 -7.06 22.20 17.85
C ASP A 348 -5.62 22.69 18.08
N ASP A 349 -5.16 23.69 17.32
CA ASP A 349 -3.87 24.34 17.49
C ASP A 349 -4.03 25.87 17.36
N PRO A 350 -4.10 26.59 18.49
CA PRO A 350 -4.23 28.05 18.49
C PRO A 350 -3.06 28.81 17.84
N ASN A 351 -1.89 28.16 17.67
CA ASN A 351 -0.71 28.73 17.04
C ASN A 351 -0.56 28.37 15.57
N GLU A 352 -1.55 27.68 14.99
CA GLU A 352 -1.54 27.34 13.57
C GLU A 352 -1.39 28.58 12.69
N VAL A 353 -0.60 28.48 11.63
CA VAL A 353 -0.43 29.53 10.63
C VAL A 353 -0.72 28.96 9.26
N LEU A 354 -1.86 29.29 8.70
CA LEU A 354 -2.29 28.83 7.39
C LEU A 354 -1.99 29.82 6.28
N THR A 355 -1.72 29.30 5.09
CA THR A 355 -1.64 30.09 3.85
C THR A 355 -2.77 29.71 2.92
N VAL A 356 -3.05 30.55 1.91
CA VAL A 356 -4.01 30.19 0.83
C VAL A 356 -3.65 28.85 0.21
N LYS A 357 -2.35 28.56 0.08
CA LYS A 357 -1.88 27.31 -0.50
C LYS A 357 -2.17 26.11 0.38
N ASP A 358 -2.11 26.24 1.70
CA ASP A 358 -2.45 25.15 2.63
C ASP A 358 -3.92 24.77 2.52
N LEU A 359 -4.81 25.76 2.34
CA LEU A 359 -6.24 25.50 2.08
C LEU A 359 -6.48 24.85 0.71
N GLN A 360 -5.80 25.32 -0.34
CA GLN A 360 -5.87 24.67 -1.65
C GLN A 360 -5.49 23.20 -1.58
N ASP A 361 -4.37 22.93 -0.93
CA ASP A 361 -3.83 21.60 -0.80
C ASP A 361 -4.70 20.71 0.12
N ARG A 362 -5.29 21.31 1.17
CA ARG A 362 -6.14 20.61 2.14
C ARG A 362 -7.50 20.22 1.55
N PHE A 363 -8.13 21.14 0.84
CA PHE A 363 -9.49 20.99 0.33
C PHE A 363 -9.56 20.68 -1.17
N ASN A 364 -8.41 20.59 -1.84
CA ASN A 364 -8.31 20.37 -3.29
C ASN A 364 -9.16 21.36 -4.11
N ILE A 365 -9.06 22.64 -3.77
CA ILE A 365 -9.84 23.74 -4.36
C ILE A 365 -8.96 24.71 -5.14
N SER A 366 -9.59 25.56 -5.96
CA SER A 366 -8.89 26.61 -6.68
C SER A 366 -8.27 27.67 -5.75
N PRO A 367 -7.20 28.37 -6.18
CA PRO A 367 -6.63 29.50 -5.44
C PRO A 367 -7.68 30.57 -5.10
N THR A 368 -8.58 30.84 -6.03
CA THR A 368 -9.64 31.83 -5.87
C THR A 368 -10.61 31.44 -4.77
N THR A 369 -11.06 30.17 -4.77
CA THR A 369 -11.98 29.65 -3.75
C THR A 369 -11.32 29.64 -2.37
N ALA A 370 -10.06 29.19 -2.27
CA ALA A 370 -9.32 29.19 -1.01
C ALA A 370 -9.15 30.60 -0.45
N LYS A 371 -8.84 31.58 -1.32
CA LYS A 371 -8.72 32.98 -0.94
C LYS A 371 -10.06 33.58 -0.46
N GLN A 372 -11.15 33.26 -1.15
CA GLN A 372 -12.50 33.72 -0.75
C GLN A 372 -12.89 33.16 0.63
N ASP A 373 -12.65 31.86 0.88
CA ASP A 373 -12.95 31.27 2.18
C ASP A 373 -12.16 31.96 3.31
N ILE A 374 -10.87 32.24 3.09
CA ILE A 374 -10.03 32.93 4.09
C ILE A 374 -10.47 34.40 4.29
N VAL A 375 -10.70 35.16 3.21
CA VAL A 375 -11.09 36.57 3.29
C VAL A 375 -12.38 36.70 4.08
N SER A 376 -13.35 35.85 3.84
CA SER A 376 -14.61 35.83 4.59
C SER A 376 -14.39 35.58 6.09
N LEU A 377 -13.45 34.68 6.48
CA LEU A 377 -13.11 34.47 7.88
C LEU A 377 -12.37 35.65 8.52
N VAL A 378 -11.52 36.34 7.75
CA VAL A 378 -10.81 37.57 8.20
C VAL A 378 -11.81 38.71 8.40
N GLU A 379 -12.72 38.94 7.46
CA GLU A 379 -13.77 39.99 7.55
C GLU A 379 -14.65 39.80 8.78
N ARG A 380 -14.81 38.56 9.25
CA ARG A 380 -15.55 38.22 10.47
C ARG A 380 -14.74 38.34 11.74
N GLY A 381 -13.45 38.61 11.64
CA GLY A 381 -12.54 38.65 12.80
C GLY A 381 -12.16 37.29 13.38
N LEU A 382 -12.55 36.20 12.69
CA LEU A 382 -12.15 34.83 13.07
C LEU A 382 -10.68 34.56 12.74
N LEU A 383 -10.16 35.15 11.66
CA LEU A 383 -8.75 35.08 11.29
C LEU A 383 -8.17 36.48 11.16
N LYS A 384 -6.84 36.56 11.25
CA LYS A 384 -6.04 37.77 11.07
C LYS A 384 -4.90 37.50 10.10
N GLU A 385 -4.74 38.39 9.13
CA GLU A 385 -3.65 38.30 8.16
C GLU A 385 -2.33 38.75 8.78
N ILE A 386 -1.26 38.01 8.54
CA ILE A 386 0.11 38.38 8.82
C ILE A 386 0.98 38.27 7.56
N SER A 387 1.95 39.15 7.42
CA SER A 387 2.86 39.14 6.27
C SER A 387 4.21 38.56 6.68
N PHE A 388 4.66 37.50 6.00
CA PHE A 388 6.02 36.96 6.15
C PHE A 388 7.05 37.79 5.37
N ASN A 389 6.63 38.34 4.22
CA ASN A 389 7.37 39.26 3.36
C ASN A 389 6.38 39.96 2.42
N ASN A 390 6.88 40.83 1.52
CA ASN A 390 6.05 41.60 0.59
C ASN A 390 5.12 40.77 -0.32
N VAL A 391 5.30 39.46 -0.41
CA VAL A 391 4.57 38.57 -1.32
C VAL A 391 3.82 37.46 -0.59
N LYS A 392 4.40 36.95 0.52
CA LYS A 392 3.87 35.75 1.22
C LYS A 392 3.08 36.19 2.45
N LYS A 393 1.79 35.88 2.45
CA LYS A 393 0.84 36.12 3.54
C LYS A 393 0.53 34.82 4.27
N GLY A 394 0.40 34.90 5.59
CA GLY A 394 -0.14 33.85 6.45
C GLY A 394 -1.36 34.36 7.20
N TYR A 395 -2.10 33.45 7.77
CA TYR A 395 -3.32 33.75 8.53
C TYR A 395 -3.20 33.04 9.87
N ILE A 396 -3.52 33.76 10.93
CA ILE A 396 -3.49 33.28 12.31
C ILE A 396 -4.87 33.47 12.94
N LYS A 397 -5.06 32.94 14.11
CA LYS A 397 -6.25 33.15 14.94
C LYS A 397 -6.53 34.64 15.10
N GLY A 398 -7.76 35.07 14.81
CA GLY A 398 -8.19 36.45 14.93
C GLY A 398 -8.48 36.87 16.37
N ASP A 399 -8.46 38.17 16.61
CA ASP A 399 -8.61 38.72 17.96
C ASP A 399 -10.03 38.45 18.56
N ASN A 400 -11.06 38.29 17.70
CA ASN A 400 -12.42 37.99 18.10
C ASN A 400 -12.78 36.50 18.09
N PHE A 401 -11.82 35.62 17.80
CA PHE A 401 -12.06 34.19 17.60
C PHE A 401 -12.78 33.55 18.78
N ASP A 402 -12.25 33.69 19.99
CA ASP A 402 -12.78 33.04 21.19
C ASP A 402 -14.14 33.66 21.62
N SER A 403 -14.31 34.98 21.45
CA SER A 403 -15.56 35.63 21.78
C SER A 403 -16.71 35.20 20.84
N LEU A 404 -16.40 35.01 19.56
CA LEU A 404 -17.40 34.54 18.58
C LEU A 404 -17.75 33.06 18.84
N LEU A 405 -16.76 32.21 19.16
CA LEU A 405 -17.04 30.80 19.48
C LEU A 405 -17.83 30.64 20.79
N SER A 406 -17.64 31.52 21.78
CA SER A 406 -18.41 31.49 23.03
C SER A 406 -19.91 31.74 22.84
N THR A 407 -20.33 32.31 21.70
CA THR A 407 -21.76 32.49 21.36
C THR A 407 -22.45 31.19 20.93
N LEU A 408 -21.72 30.11 20.73
CA LEU A 408 -22.24 28.80 20.33
C LEU A 408 -22.64 27.92 21.53
N ASN A 409 -22.15 28.27 22.70
CA ASN A 409 -22.50 27.63 23.98
C ASN A 409 -23.67 28.37 24.62
#